data_b2547b19612f274aa156d09f05ed6a22
#
_entry.id   b2547b19612f274aa156d09f05ed6a22
#
_cell.length_a   1.000
_cell.length_b   1.000
_cell.length_c   1.000
_cell.angle_alpha   90.00
_cell.angle_beta   90.00
_cell.angle_gamma   90.00
#
_symmetry.space_group_name_H-M   'P 1'
#
loop_
_entity.id
_entity.type
_entity.pdbx_description
1 polymer ?
#
loop_
_entity_poly.entity_id
_entity_poly.type
_entity_poly.pdbx_seq_one_letter_code
_entity_poly.pdbx_strand_id
1 'polypeptide(L)'
;VEGKETLWRYREGYDPYVKKGEGVKFYLNKADDGRAVIWARPYEPAAESPDAEYPLWLCTGRVLEHWHTGSMTRRVPELHRAVPRALIQIHPEDAKAKGIQAGDRVGVISRRGRVEGIAEVEGRVKPPRGLVYVPFFDPDLLINLVTLDSFCPISKQPDYKKCAVRIEKA
;
A
#
# COMPACT_ATOMS: atom_id res chain seq x y z
N VAL A 1 -10.27 16.10 -23.48
CA VAL A 1 -9.19 16.53 -24.39
C VAL A 1 -8.40 15.27 -24.69
N GLU A 2 -8.52 14.80 -25.92
CA GLU A 2 -7.83 13.61 -26.39
C GLU A 2 -6.34 13.66 -26.05
N GLY A 3 -5.84 12.63 -25.36
CA GLY A 3 -4.43 12.39 -25.15
C GLY A 3 -3.70 13.25 -24.11
N LYS A 4 -4.41 14.00 -23.25
CA LYS A 4 -3.76 14.72 -22.15
C LYS A 4 -4.32 14.26 -20.81
N GLU A 5 -3.55 13.48 -20.09
CA GLU A 5 -3.77 13.18 -18.68
C GLU A 5 -3.59 14.44 -17.84
N THR A 6 -4.64 15.24 -17.74
CA THR A 6 -4.66 16.42 -16.88
C THR A 6 -5.72 16.19 -15.83
N LEU A 7 -5.35 16.26 -14.56
CA LEU A 7 -6.30 16.24 -13.47
C LEU A 7 -7.32 17.35 -13.72
N TRP A 8 -8.56 16.97 -14.01
CA TRP A 8 -9.66 17.89 -14.37
C TRP A 8 -9.83 19.00 -13.33
N ARG A 9 -9.58 18.70 -12.05
CA ARG A 9 -9.75 19.62 -10.93
C ARG A 9 -8.88 20.87 -10.99
N TYR A 10 -7.81 20.86 -11.75
CA TYR A 10 -6.89 21.99 -11.80
C TYR A 10 -6.85 22.61 -13.19
N ARG A 11 -7.91 22.39 -13.93
CA ARG A 11 -7.99 22.86 -15.31
C ARG A 11 -8.96 24.04 -15.41
N GLU A 12 -8.47 25.10 -16.03
CA GLU A 12 -9.29 26.26 -16.39
C GLU A 12 -10.57 25.83 -17.15
N GLY A 13 -11.72 26.35 -16.74
CA GLY A 13 -13.03 26.02 -17.30
C GLY A 13 -13.67 24.71 -16.80
N TYR A 14 -12.96 23.90 -15.99
CA TYR A 14 -13.49 22.67 -15.41
C TYR A 14 -13.53 22.69 -13.88
N ASP A 15 -12.62 23.42 -13.24
CA ASP A 15 -12.62 23.59 -11.80
C ASP A 15 -13.23 24.94 -11.44
N PRO A 16 -14.33 24.98 -10.66
CA PRO A 16 -14.96 26.24 -10.26
C PRO A 16 -14.09 27.12 -9.37
N TYR A 17 -13.01 26.56 -8.80
CA TYR A 17 -12.05 27.29 -7.96
C TYR A 17 -10.86 27.86 -8.74
N VAL A 18 -10.74 27.55 -10.02
CA VAL A 18 -9.68 28.05 -10.89
C VAL A 18 -10.25 29.10 -11.83
N LYS A 19 -9.87 30.36 -11.62
CA LYS A 19 -10.30 31.47 -12.49
C LYS A 19 -9.62 31.40 -13.84
N LYS A 20 -10.28 31.96 -14.86
CA LYS A 20 -9.73 32.05 -16.21
C LYS A 20 -8.39 32.76 -16.20
N GLY A 21 -7.37 32.15 -16.80
CA GLY A 21 -5.98 32.62 -16.87
C GLY A 21 -5.13 32.41 -15.63
N GLU A 22 -5.68 31.84 -14.52
CA GLU A 22 -4.90 31.66 -13.30
C GLU A 22 -4.13 30.32 -13.23
N GLY A 23 -4.59 29.29 -13.87
CA GLY A 23 -3.93 27.99 -13.82
C GLY A 23 -3.72 27.44 -12.40
N VAL A 24 -2.91 26.41 -12.26
CA VAL A 24 -2.64 25.77 -10.96
C VAL A 24 -1.47 26.46 -10.26
N LYS A 25 -1.75 27.18 -9.18
CA LYS A 25 -0.71 27.91 -8.42
C LYS A 25 -0.30 27.28 -7.11
N PHE A 26 -1.00 26.28 -6.57
CA PHE A 26 -0.70 25.79 -5.22
C PHE A 26 0.57 24.94 -5.10
N TYR A 27 1.16 24.50 -6.20
CA TYR A 27 2.50 23.90 -6.22
C TYR A 27 3.63 24.91 -6.36
N LEU A 28 3.28 26.19 -6.55
CA LEU A 28 4.26 27.21 -6.80
C LEU A 28 4.89 27.68 -5.48
N ASN A 29 6.13 28.09 -5.59
CA ASN A 29 6.84 28.79 -4.52
C ASN A 29 6.12 30.11 -4.18
N LYS A 30 6.37 30.63 -2.97
CA LYS A 30 5.92 31.97 -2.56
C LYS A 30 6.53 33.09 -3.39
N ALA A 31 7.67 32.85 -4.04
CA ALA A 31 8.18 33.73 -5.06
C ALA A 31 7.35 33.51 -6.33
N ASP A 32 6.73 34.53 -6.85
CA ASP A 32 5.85 34.52 -8.03
C ASP A 32 6.62 34.30 -9.35
N ASP A 33 7.56 33.34 -9.36
CA ASP A 33 8.38 33.02 -10.53
C ASP A 33 7.74 31.96 -11.45
N GLY A 34 6.55 31.48 -11.10
CA GLY A 34 5.82 30.46 -11.87
C GLY A 34 6.43 29.06 -11.84
N ARG A 35 7.40 28.79 -10.97
CA ARG A 35 8.09 27.51 -10.87
C ARG A 35 7.62 26.72 -9.65
N ALA A 36 7.46 25.42 -9.84
CA ALA A 36 7.23 24.50 -8.73
C ALA A 36 8.50 24.37 -7.88
N VAL A 37 8.32 24.26 -6.55
CA VAL A 37 9.43 23.96 -5.65
C VAL A 37 9.81 22.49 -5.77
N ILE A 38 11.05 22.23 -6.13
CA ILE A 38 11.61 20.87 -6.19
C ILE A 38 12.69 20.75 -5.12
N TRP A 39 12.44 19.89 -4.15
CA TRP A 39 13.40 19.60 -3.08
C TRP A 39 14.20 18.36 -3.45
N ALA A 40 15.49 18.53 -3.71
CA ALA A 40 16.41 17.39 -3.82
C ALA A 40 16.57 16.77 -2.43
N ARG A 41 16.09 15.56 -2.26
CA ARG A 41 16.27 14.78 -1.04
C ARG A 41 17.15 13.58 -1.35
N PRO A 42 18.22 13.34 -0.57
CA PRO A 42 18.99 12.11 -0.71
C PRO A 42 18.11 10.91 -0.37
N TYR A 43 18.38 9.78 -1.01
CA TYR A 43 17.72 8.53 -0.65
C TYR A 43 18.18 8.10 0.75
N GLU A 44 17.23 7.78 1.61
CA GLU A 44 17.45 7.13 2.89
C GLU A 44 16.84 5.73 2.83
N PRO A 45 17.59 4.68 3.22
CA PRO A 45 17.05 3.32 3.21
C PRO A 45 15.92 3.18 4.23
N ALA A 46 15.13 2.12 4.07
CA ALA A 46 14.11 1.75 5.05
C ALA A 46 14.78 1.44 6.41
N ALA A 47 14.07 1.71 7.52
CA ALA A 47 14.55 1.42 8.87
C ALA A 47 14.79 -0.09 9.10
N GLU A 48 14.10 -0.94 8.35
CA GLU A 48 14.33 -2.40 8.31
C GLU A 48 14.31 -2.85 6.84
N SER A 49 15.29 -3.66 6.45
CA SER A 49 15.38 -4.27 5.12
C SER A 49 15.35 -5.80 5.24
N PRO A 50 14.90 -6.53 4.19
CA PRO A 50 15.02 -7.98 4.14
C PRO A 50 16.46 -8.47 4.36
N ASP A 51 16.56 -9.66 4.95
CA ASP A 51 17.82 -10.35 5.21
C ASP A 51 17.65 -11.89 5.02
N ALA A 52 18.64 -12.64 5.40
CA ALA A 52 18.62 -14.10 5.24
C ALA A 52 17.51 -14.81 6.04
N GLU A 53 17.10 -14.25 7.20
CA GLU A 53 16.06 -14.82 8.05
C GLU A 53 14.65 -14.38 7.63
N TYR A 54 14.52 -13.11 7.19
CA TYR A 54 13.27 -12.49 6.73
C TYR A 54 13.47 -11.95 5.31
N PRO A 55 13.47 -12.83 4.27
CA PRO A 55 13.96 -12.47 2.94
C PRO A 55 12.98 -11.71 2.07
N LEU A 56 11.77 -11.42 2.55
CA LEU A 56 10.74 -10.76 1.78
C LEU A 56 10.39 -9.40 2.38
N TRP A 57 10.03 -8.47 1.52
CA TRP A 57 9.33 -7.26 1.93
C TRP A 57 7.87 -7.57 2.24
N LEU A 58 7.36 -7.08 3.36
CA LEU A 58 5.94 -6.86 3.56
C LEU A 58 5.59 -5.46 3.04
N CYS A 59 4.51 -5.35 2.28
CA CYS A 59 3.86 -4.08 1.99
C CYS A 59 2.40 -4.14 2.45
N THR A 60 1.97 -3.20 3.26
CA THR A 60 0.56 -3.08 3.65
C THR A 60 -0.14 -1.99 2.85
N GLY A 61 -1.42 -2.16 2.59
CA GLY A 61 -2.15 -1.20 1.78
C GLY A 61 -3.66 -1.36 1.82
N ARG A 62 -4.31 -0.85 0.78
CA ARG A 62 -5.76 -0.83 0.61
C ARG A 62 -6.19 -1.72 -0.54
N VAL A 63 -7.47 -2.06 -0.56
CA VAL A 63 -8.16 -2.62 -1.72
C VAL A 63 -9.14 -1.58 -2.28
N LEU A 64 -9.52 -1.74 -3.52
CA LEU A 64 -10.43 -0.79 -4.18
C LEU A 64 -11.79 -0.73 -3.49
N GLU A 65 -12.29 -1.87 -3.05
CA GLU A 65 -13.63 -2.05 -2.52
C GLU A 65 -13.79 -1.53 -1.09
N HIS A 66 -12.67 -1.36 -0.36
CA HIS A 66 -12.73 -0.90 1.02
C HIS A 66 -11.95 0.39 1.26
N TRP A 67 -12.65 1.38 1.80
CA TRP A 67 -12.04 2.61 2.23
C TRP A 67 -11.29 2.41 3.55
N HIS A 68 -9.97 2.62 3.51
CA HIS A 68 -9.08 2.56 4.68
C HIS A 68 -9.20 1.23 5.45
N THR A 69 -9.64 1.26 6.72
CA THR A 69 -9.87 0.09 7.58
C THR A 69 -11.19 -0.65 7.30
N GLY A 70 -11.95 -0.21 6.30
CA GLY A 70 -13.23 -0.82 5.95
C GLY A 70 -14.37 -0.54 6.93
N SER A 71 -14.17 0.28 7.96
CA SER A 71 -15.16 0.53 9.00
C SER A 71 -16.52 1.05 8.48
N MET A 72 -16.51 1.75 7.35
CA MET A 72 -17.73 2.19 6.66
C MET A 72 -18.11 1.24 5.51
N THR A 73 -17.19 0.94 4.62
CA THR A 73 -17.46 0.21 3.38
C THR A 73 -17.81 -1.26 3.60
N ARG A 74 -17.35 -1.90 4.68
CA ARG A 74 -17.79 -3.25 5.05
C ARG A 74 -19.26 -3.33 5.49
N ARG A 75 -19.89 -2.18 5.79
CA ARG A 75 -21.33 -2.09 6.07
C ARG A 75 -22.19 -1.99 4.80
N VAL A 76 -21.55 -1.84 3.63
CA VAL A 76 -22.20 -1.87 2.32
C VAL A 76 -22.14 -3.31 1.81
N PRO A 77 -23.28 -4.03 1.72
CA PRO A 77 -23.29 -5.47 1.42
C PRO A 77 -22.62 -5.82 0.09
N GLU A 78 -22.73 -4.98 -0.92
CA GLU A 78 -22.15 -5.19 -2.26
C GLU A 78 -20.63 -5.16 -2.19
N LEU A 79 -20.06 -4.16 -1.51
CA LEU A 79 -18.61 -4.02 -1.34
C LEU A 79 -18.05 -5.14 -0.47
N HIS A 80 -18.76 -5.48 0.61
CA HIS A 80 -18.33 -6.57 1.49
C HIS A 80 -18.39 -7.94 0.78
N ARG A 81 -19.40 -8.20 -0.07
CA ARG A 81 -19.45 -9.43 -0.85
C ARG A 81 -18.36 -9.51 -1.91
N ALA A 82 -17.98 -8.38 -2.51
CA ALA A 82 -16.93 -8.34 -3.51
C ALA A 82 -15.55 -8.70 -2.91
N VAL A 83 -15.23 -8.21 -1.70
CA VAL A 83 -13.97 -8.51 -1.00
C VAL A 83 -14.26 -8.73 0.50
N PRO A 84 -14.70 -9.92 0.90
CA PRO A 84 -15.15 -10.19 2.27
C PRO A 84 -14.02 -10.29 3.29
N ARG A 85 -12.81 -10.58 2.83
CA ARG A 85 -11.62 -10.77 3.69
C ARG A 85 -10.35 -10.29 3.00
N ALA A 86 -9.34 -9.99 3.79
CA ALA A 86 -8.00 -9.74 3.26
C ALA A 86 -7.34 -11.05 2.85
N LEU A 87 -6.61 -11.00 1.73
CA LEU A 87 -5.80 -12.10 1.23
C LEU A 87 -4.33 -11.70 1.29
N ILE A 88 -3.48 -12.69 1.53
CA ILE A 88 -2.02 -12.53 1.50
C ILE A 88 -1.58 -12.73 0.06
N GLN A 89 -1.27 -11.62 -0.63
CA GLN A 89 -0.88 -11.64 -2.04
C GLN A 89 0.62 -11.93 -2.16
N ILE A 90 0.94 -12.97 -2.92
CA ILE A 90 2.29 -13.50 -3.07
C ILE A 90 2.59 -13.65 -4.56
N HIS A 91 3.81 -13.27 -4.98
CA HIS A 91 4.24 -13.50 -6.35
C HIS A 91 4.29 -15.01 -6.65
N PRO A 92 3.84 -15.48 -7.85
CA PRO A 92 3.78 -16.91 -8.17
C PRO A 92 5.10 -17.67 -7.99
N GLU A 93 6.23 -17.06 -8.36
CA GLU A 93 7.54 -17.70 -8.19
C GLU A 93 7.95 -17.82 -6.72
N ASP A 94 7.64 -16.82 -5.90
CA ASP A 94 7.92 -16.85 -4.46
C ASP A 94 7.03 -17.88 -3.76
N ALA A 95 5.75 -17.96 -4.14
CA ALA A 95 4.82 -18.97 -3.66
C ALA A 95 5.30 -20.39 -4.03
N LYS A 96 5.68 -20.60 -5.29
CA LYS A 96 6.21 -21.87 -5.79
C LYS A 96 7.47 -22.30 -5.03
N ALA A 97 8.40 -21.39 -4.77
CA ALA A 97 9.63 -21.67 -4.03
C ALA A 97 9.36 -22.11 -2.58
N LYS A 98 8.18 -21.79 -2.03
CA LYS A 98 7.74 -22.16 -0.68
C LYS A 98 6.68 -23.27 -0.66
N GLY A 99 6.33 -23.84 -1.82
CA GLY A 99 5.28 -24.87 -1.92
C GLY A 99 3.88 -24.35 -1.59
N ILE A 100 3.65 -23.04 -1.71
CA ILE A 100 2.38 -22.38 -1.42
C ILE A 100 1.55 -22.32 -2.70
N GLN A 101 0.27 -22.65 -2.59
CA GLN A 101 -0.72 -22.54 -3.65
C GLN A 101 -1.80 -21.51 -3.29
N ALA A 102 -2.52 -21.03 -4.29
CA ALA A 102 -3.68 -20.17 -4.05
C ALA A 102 -4.72 -20.91 -3.17
N GLY A 103 -5.21 -20.21 -2.14
CA GLY A 103 -6.14 -20.78 -1.16
C GLY A 103 -5.48 -21.46 0.03
N ASP A 104 -4.18 -21.71 0.02
CA ASP A 104 -3.49 -22.24 1.20
C ASP A 104 -3.53 -21.27 2.37
N ARG A 105 -3.59 -21.80 3.58
CA ARG A 105 -3.35 -21.03 4.79
C ARG A 105 -1.86 -20.79 4.96
N VAL A 106 -1.47 -19.54 5.13
CA VAL A 106 -0.06 -19.14 5.25
C VAL A 106 0.14 -18.18 6.41
N GLY A 107 1.30 -18.33 7.05
CA GLY A 107 1.79 -17.40 8.06
C GLY A 107 2.69 -16.33 7.45
N VAL A 108 2.46 -15.06 7.82
CA VAL A 108 3.38 -13.95 7.62
C VAL A 108 4.06 -13.66 8.94
N ILE A 109 5.38 -13.78 8.98
CA ILE A 109 6.17 -13.74 10.20
C ILE A 109 7.20 -12.64 10.08
N SER A 110 7.27 -11.81 11.10
CA SER A 110 8.32 -10.80 11.29
C SER A 110 9.02 -11.00 12.63
N ARG A 111 9.99 -10.17 12.96
CA ARG A 111 10.62 -10.14 14.29
C ARG A 111 9.66 -9.78 15.43
N ARG A 112 8.47 -9.22 15.12
CA ARG A 112 7.47 -8.73 16.09
C ARG A 112 6.36 -9.73 16.35
N GLY A 113 6.12 -10.64 15.42
CA GLY A 113 5.05 -11.61 15.58
C GLY A 113 4.71 -12.37 14.30
N ARG A 114 3.55 -13.01 14.34
CA ARG A 114 2.99 -13.83 13.28
C ARG A 114 1.50 -13.49 13.10
N VAL A 115 1.07 -13.44 11.85
CA VAL A 115 -0.35 -13.44 11.47
C VAL A 115 -0.58 -14.53 10.44
N GLU A 116 -1.80 -15.04 10.36
CA GLU A 116 -2.17 -16.08 9.41
C GLU A 116 -3.34 -15.64 8.54
N GLY A 117 -3.31 -16.01 7.28
CA GLY A 117 -4.37 -15.72 6.32
C GLY A 117 -4.33 -16.66 5.13
N ILE A 118 -5.14 -16.36 4.14
CA ILE A 118 -5.25 -17.16 2.91
C ILE A 118 -4.38 -16.56 1.82
N ALA A 119 -3.59 -17.41 1.17
CA ALA A 119 -2.74 -17.01 0.06
C ALA A 119 -3.53 -16.71 -1.20
N GLU A 120 -3.22 -15.58 -1.85
CA GLU A 120 -3.61 -15.23 -3.20
C GLU A 120 -2.36 -15.19 -4.08
N VAL A 121 -2.27 -16.09 -5.06
CA VAL A 121 -1.09 -16.22 -5.92
C VAL A 121 -1.37 -15.74 -7.34
N GLU A 122 -2.61 -15.87 -7.80
CA GLU A 122 -3.04 -15.52 -9.16
C GLU A 122 -4.13 -14.44 -9.17
N GLY A 123 -4.09 -13.56 -8.19
CA GLY A 123 -5.08 -12.50 -8.04
C GLY A 123 -5.00 -11.40 -9.09
N ARG A 124 -5.94 -10.46 -9.01
CA ARG A 124 -6.04 -9.28 -9.89
C ARG A 124 -4.77 -8.43 -9.88
N VAL A 125 -4.13 -8.32 -8.72
CA VAL A 125 -2.87 -7.60 -8.57
C VAL A 125 -1.81 -8.59 -8.09
N LYS A 126 -0.70 -8.65 -8.81
CA LYS A 126 0.45 -9.47 -8.43
C LYS A 126 1.53 -8.55 -7.85
N PRO A 127 1.96 -8.77 -6.60
CA PRO A 127 3.09 -8.03 -6.06
C PRO A 127 4.36 -8.35 -6.87
N PRO A 128 5.36 -7.47 -6.88
CA PRO A 128 6.68 -7.80 -7.40
C PRO A 128 7.27 -9.01 -6.68
N ARG A 129 8.16 -9.72 -7.34
CA ARG A 129 8.95 -10.78 -6.72
C ARG A 129 9.73 -10.25 -5.52
N GLY A 130 9.77 -11.01 -4.43
CA GLY A 130 10.40 -10.59 -3.18
C GLY A 130 9.52 -9.72 -2.29
N LEU A 131 8.24 -9.52 -2.65
CA LEU A 131 7.30 -8.72 -1.89
C LEU A 131 6.00 -9.48 -1.63
N VAL A 132 5.53 -9.40 -0.39
CA VAL A 132 4.20 -9.86 0.05
C VAL A 132 3.34 -8.64 0.31
N TYR A 133 2.12 -8.62 -0.25
CA TYR A 133 1.18 -7.54 -0.03
C TYR A 133 -0.01 -8.01 0.79
N VAL A 134 -0.36 -7.26 1.84
CA VAL A 134 -1.49 -7.59 2.71
C VAL A 134 -2.32 -6.34 3.00
N PRO A 135 -3.61 -6.32 2.61
CA PRO A 135 -4.50 -5.22 2.97
C PRO A 135 -4.80 -5.19 4.46
N PHE A 136 -4.97 -3.99 5.03
CA PHE A 136 -5.17 -3.78 6.48
C PHE A 136 -6.62 -3.54 6.90
N PHE A 137 -7.61 -3.82 6.04
CA PHE A 137 -9.02 -3.56 6.34
C PHE A 137 -9.71 -4.65 7.15
N ASP A 138 -9.11 -5.84 7.25
CA ASP A 138 -9.72 -7.03 7.81
C ASP A 138 -9.37 -7.18 9.30
N PRO A 139 -10.37 -7.20 10.20
CA PRO A 139 -10.13 -7.38 11.62
C PRO A 139 -9.66 -8.79 11.99
N ASP A 140 -9.90 -9.79 11.11
CA ASP A 140 -9.48 -11.16 11.34
C ASP A 140 -8.02 -11.39 10.89
N LEU A 141 -7.44 -10.43 10.17
CA LEU A 141 -6.04 -10.43 9.74
C LEU A 141 -5.36 -9.10 10.12
N LEU A 142 -5.05 -8.94 11.39
CA LEU A 142 -4.44 -7.72 11.95
C LEU A 142 -2.96 -7.60 11.55
N ILE A 143 -2.70 -7.26 10.29
CA ILE A 143 -1.35 -7.22 9.74
C ILE A 143 -0.40 -6.28 10.49
N ASN A 144 -0.90 -5.27 11.19
CA ASN A 144 -0.07 -4.37 11.98
C ASN A 144 0.60 -5.04 13.20
N LEU A 145 0.22 -6.26 13.56
CA LEU A 145 0.93 -7.06 14.59
C LEU A 145 2.34 -7.46 14.15
N VAL A 146 2.63 -7.43 12.85
CA VAL A 146 3.94 -7.78 12.30
C VAL A 146 4.69 -6.61 11.69
N THR A 147 4.09 -5.42 11.64
CA THR A 147 4.74 -4.21 11.08
C THR A 147 5.79 -3.64 12.02
N LEU A 148 6.70 -2.84 11.48
CA LEU A 148 7.80 -2.23 12.21
C LEU A 148 7.30 -1.15 13.16
N ASP A 149 7.83 -1.13 14.39
CA ASP A 149 7.65 -0.06 15.36
C ASP A 149 8.66 1.06 15.08
N SER A 150 8.40 1.80 14.02
CA SER A 150 9.19 2.96 13.60
C SER A 150 8.28 4.11 13.23
N PHE A 151 8.75 5.32 13.40
CA PHE A 151 8.00 6.54 13.07
C PHE A 151 8.90 7.66 12.58
N CYS A 152 8.33 8.56 11.81
CA CYS A 152 9.01 9.76 11.37
C CYS A 152 9.37 10.65 12.58
N PRO A 153 10.64 11.05 12.77
CA PRO A 153 11.03 11.85 13.93
C PRO A 153 10.40 13.25 13.96
N ILE A 154 9.95 13.75 12.81
CA ILE A 154 9.32 15.07 12.68
C ILE A 154 7.80 14.98 12.80
N SER A 155 7.15 14.25 11.88
CA SER A 155 5.68 14.17 11.80
C SER A 155 5.06 13.15 12.75
N LYS A 156 5.86 12.28 13.37
CA LYS A 156 5.43 11.16 14.21
C LYS A 156 4.54 10.15 13.46
N GLN A 157 4.56 10.18 12.11
CA GLN A 157 3.86 9.20 11.28
C GLN A 157 4.48 7.82 11.46
N PRO A 158 3.71 6.79 11.87
CA PRO A 158 4.19 5.42 11.96
C PRO A 158 4.49 4.82 10.59
N ASP A 159 5.52 3.97 10.52
CA ASP A 159 5.89 3.24 9.30
C ASP A 159 5.22 1.86 9.27
N TYR A 160 3.91 1.83 9.04
CA TYR A 160 3.15 0.58 8.88
C TYR A 160 3.19 0.01 7.47
N LYS A 161 3.95 0.63 6.55
CA LYS A 161 3.89 0.31 5.12
C LYS A 161 4.82 -0.81 4.71
N LYS A 162 5.94 -0.98 5.38
CA LYS A 162 6.97 -1.93 4.99
C LYS A 162 7.76 -2.46 6.20
N CYS A 163 8.13 -3.71 6.12
CA CYS A 163 9.11 -4.34 7.01
C CYS A 163 9.60 -5.64 6.38
N ALA A 164 10.60 -6.29 7.01
CA ALA A 164 11.10 -7.58 6.60
C ALA A 164 10.25 -8.72 7.18
N VAL A 165 9.90 -9.69 6.33
CA VAL A 165 9.10 -10.86 6.72
C VAL A 165 9.60 -12.13 6.05
N ARG A 166 9.18 -13.27 6.59
CA ARG A 166 9.16 -14.55 5.89
C ARG A 166 7.73 -15.08 5.83
N ILE A 167 7.48 -15.95 4.88
CA ILE A 167 6.20 -16.66 4.75
C ILE A 167 6.43 -18.17 4.86
N GLU A 168 5.45 -18.86 5.41
CA GLU A 168 5.45 -20.31 5.51
C GLU A 168 4.02 -20.84 5.38
N LYS A 169 3.88 -22.08 4.92
CA LYS A 169 2.59 -22.77 4.91
C LYS A 169 2.21 -23.11 6.36
N ALA A 170 0.97 -22.79 6.77
CA ALA A 170 0.44 -23.01 8.11
C ALA A 170 -0.08 -24.44 8.27
#